data_8d648af48e3d5e0d0c27fe6a1d8dd7e8
#
_entry.id   8d648af48e3d5e0d0c27fe6a1d8dd7e8
#
_cell.length_a   1.000
_cell.length_b   1.000
_cell.length_c   1.000
_cell.angle_alpha   90.00
_cell.angle_beta   90.00
_cell.angle_gamma   90.00
#
_symmetry.space_group_name_H-M   'P 1'
#
loop_
_entity.id
_entity.type
_entity.pdbx_description
1 polymer ?
#
loop_
_entity_poly.entity_id
_entity_poly.type
_entity_poly.pdbx_seq_one_letter_code
_entity_poly.pdbx_strand_id
1 'polypeptide(L)'
;IIKLLEYLNDGYTYIVDIDLEKFFDNVPQDKLMYLVGKTVKDPDVISLVTKYLRAGVMVKGKYEETTIGTPQGGNLSPLLSNIMLNELDKELEARGLHFVRYADDCIITVASSAAANRVMHTVTSWIERKLSLKVNATKSKVTKPTKLKYLGFGFVKMNGKWEARPHKDSINRFERKLKKLTYRSWSVSMDYRILRLNQVIRGWINYFRIGKMKQNMTKIDKHLRNRMRIVIWKQWKTSKKRMWGLRKLGVPEWMARQSVGFTDHYQAAAKTAGLRKITKEILAKRGLIS
;
A
#
# COMPACT_ATOMS: atom_id res chain seq x y z
N ILE A 1 -9.37 -5.30 -7.20
CA ILE A 1 -9.58 -3.91 -7.71
C ILE A 1 -10.35 -3.93 -9.02
N ILE A 2 -9.95 -4.72 -10.02
CA ILE A 2 -10.65 -4.80 -11.32
C ILE A 2 -12.11 -5.20 -11.11
N LYS A 3 -12.36 -6.27 -10.38
CA LYS A 3 -13.72 -6.75 -10.08
C LYS A 3 -14.58 -5.71 -9.35
N LEU A 4 -13.99 -4.97 -8.42
CA LEU A 4 -14.70 -3.86 -7.76
C LEU A 4 -15.09 -2.75 -8.74
N LEU A 5 -14.20 -2.42 -9.70
CA LEU A 5 -14.50 -1.42 -10.74
C LEU A 5 -15.62 -1.88 -11.68
N GLU A 6 -15.70 -3.17 -12.02
CA GLU A 6 -16.82 -3.76 -12.78
C GLU A 6 -18.14 -3.48 -12.05
N TYR A 7 -18.25 -3.90 -10.78
CA TYR A 7 -19.47 -3.66 -10.00
C TYR A 7 -19.85 -2.17 -9.86
N LEU A 8 -18.85 -1.28 -9.68
CA LEU A 8 -19.11 0.16 -9.62
C LEU A 8 -19.63 0.71 -10.94
N ASN A 9 -19.13 0.20 -12.07
CA ASN A 9 -19.57 0.62 -13.41
C ASN A 9 -20.95 0.02 -13.79
N ASP A 10 -21.30 -1.13 -13.22
CA ASP A 10 -22.64 -1.74 -13.33
C ASP A 10 -23.70 -1.04 -12.46
N GLY A 11 -23.30 0.01 -11.72
CA GLY A 11 -24.24 0.86 -10.97
C GLY A 11 -24.31 0.57 -9.46
N TYR A 12 -23.57 -0.40 -8.94
CA TYR A 12 -23.54 -0.74 -7.51
C TYR A 12 -22.62 0.24 -6.75
N THR A 13 -23.11 1.46 -6.51
CA THR A 13 -22.30 2.59 -6.02
C THR A 13 -22.43 2.88 -4.53
N TYR A 14 -23.06 2.02 -3.76
CA TYR A 14 -23.04 2.06 -2.29
C TYR A 14 -22.18 0.92 -1.77
N ILE A 15 -21.28 1.25 -0.89
CA ILE A 15 -20.23 0.36 -0.39
C ILE A 15 -20.51 0.02 1.08
N VAL A 16 -20.55 -1.25 1.38
CA VAL A 16 -20.50 -1.80 2.73
C VAL A 16 -19.07 -2.26 2.96
N ASP A 17 -18.33 -1.53 3.79
CA ASP A 17 -16.94 -1.78 4.15
C ASP A 17 -16.94 -2.48 5.53
N ILE A 18 -16.57 -3.75 5.58
CA ILE A 18 -16.58 -4.58 6.79
C ILE A 18 -15.14 -4.81 7.23
N ASP A 19 -14.83 -4.37 8.46
CA ASP A 19 -13.56 -4.58 9.15
C ASP A 19 -13.79 -5.54 10.34
N LEU A 20 -13.04 -6.63 10.41
CA LEU A 20 -13.12 -7.56 11.52
C LEU A 20 -12.22 -7.12 12.67
N GLU A 21 -12.73 -7.15 13.90
CA GLU A 21 -11.96 -6.72 15.06
C GLU A 21 -10.87 -7.72 15.39
N LYS A 22 -9.59 -7.28 15.22
CA LYS A 22 -8.40 -8.10 15.53
C LYS A 22 -8.55 -9.54 15.03
N PHE A 23 -8.88 -9.68 13.76
CA PHE A 23 -9.29 -10.95 13.17
C PHE A 23 -8.36 -12.11 13.55
N PHE A 24 -7.04 -11.98 13.32
CA PHE A 24 -6.07 -13.03 13.62
C PHE A 24 -6.02 -13.42 15.11
N ASP A 25 -6.29 -12.48 16.00
CA ASP A 25 -6.27 -12.72 17.45
C ASP A 25 -7.58 -13.35 17.96
N ASN A 26 -8.67 -13.24 17.18
CA ASN A 26 -10.03 -13.62 17.61
C ASN A 26 -10.59 -14.84 16.85
N VAL A 27 -9.83 -15.52 16.00
CA VAL A 27 -10.30 -16.71 15.27
C VAL A 27 -10.58 -17.84 16.26
N PRO A 28 -11.82 -18.38 16.32
CA PRO A 28 -12.13 -19.53 17.18
C PRO A 28 -11.45 -20.79 16.63
N GLN A 29 -10.45 -21.31 17.36
CA GLN A 29 -9.63 -22.44 16.87
C GLN A 29 -10.47 -23.70 16.65
N ASP A 30 -11.43 -24.02 17.54
CA ASP A 30 -12.27 -25.19 17.40
C ASP A 30 -13.12 -25.16 16.12
N LYS A 31 -13.73 -23.98 15.84
CA LYS A 31 -14.49 -23.78 14.61
C LYS A 31 -13.62 -23.86 13.37
N LEU A 32 -12.42 -23.25 13.42
CA LEU A 32 -11.45 -23.34 12.34
C LEU A 32 -11.05 -24.79 12.08
N MET A 33 -10.72 -25.54 13.12
CA MET A 33 -10.34 -26.95 12.99
C MET A 33 -11.50 -27.83 12.48
N TYR A 34 -12.74 -27.54 12.88
CA TYR A 34 -13.91 -28.19 12.28
C TYR A 34 -13.99 -27.94 10.75
N LEU A 35 -13.74 -26.70 10.31
CA LEU A 35 -13.74 -26.38 8.88
C LEU A 35 -12.59 -27.06 8.13
N VAL A 36 -11.40 -27.07 8.71
CA VAL A 36 -10.26 -27.81 8.14
C VAL A 36 -10.59 -29.30 8.00
N GLY A 37 -11.14 -29.92 9.04
CA GLY A 37 -11.53 -31.34 9.07
C GLY A 37 -12.64 -31.73 8.08
N LYS A 38 -13.41 -30.77 7.55
CA LYS A 38 -14.36 -31.05 6.45
C LYS A 38 -13.66 -31.53 5.18
N THR A 39 -12.48 -31.00 4.90
CA THR A 39 -11.73 -31.24 3.66
C THR A 39 -10.52 -32.13 3.90
N VAL A 40 -9.76 -31.84 4.94
CA VAL A 40 -8.56 -32.63 5.32
C VAL A 40 -9.00 -33.78 6.21
N LYS A 41 -8.79 -35.00 5.74
CA LYS A 41 -9.19 -36.24 6.47
C LYS A 41 -8.02 -36.95 7.15
N ASP A 42 -6.80 -36.47 6.91
CA ASP A 42 -5.58 -37.01 7.48
C ASP A 42 -5.41 -36.57 8.94
N PRO A 43 -5.39 -37.51 9.91
CA PRO A 43 -5.30 -37.22 11.33
C PRO A 43 -3.95 -36.58 11.71
N ASP A 44 -2.86 -36.95 11.02
CA ASP A 44 -1.54 -36.40 11.32
C ASP A 44 -1.46 -34.93 10.92
N VAL A 45 -2.02 -34.56 9.76
CA VAL A 45 -2.13 -33.19 9.32
C VAL A 45 -3.00 -32.37 10.28
N ILE A 46 -4.15 -32.92 10.71
CA ILE A 46 -5.04 -32.26 11.69
C ILE A 46 -4.29 -32.02 13.01
N SER A 47 -3.55 -33.05 13.50
CA SER A 47 -2.73 -32.95 14.71
C SER A 47 -1.67 -31.87 14.59
N LEU A 48 -0.94 -31.82 13.45
CA LEU A 48 0.09 -30.80 13.22
C LEU A 48 -0.47 -29.38 13.18
N VAL A 49 -1.60 -29.15 12.50
CA VAL A 49 -2.27 -27.84 12.46
C VAL A 49 -2.75 -27.44 13.86
N THR A 50 -3.30 -28.39 14.63
CA THR A 50 -3.72 -28.14 16.01
C THR A 50 -2.54 -27.74 16.90
N LYS A 51 -1.42 -28.47 16.81
CA LYS A 51 -0.17 -28.15 17.54
C LYS A 51 0.35 -26.76 17.14
N TYR A 52 0.30 -26.43 15.84
CA TYR A 52 0.70 -25.10 15.36
C TYR A 52 -0.17 -23.99 15.96
N LEU A 53 -1.48 -24.16 16.02
CA LEU A 53 -2.38 -23.16 16.61
C LEU A 53 -2.17 -23.00 18.12
N ARG A 54 -1.86 -24.10 18.84
CA ARG A 54 -1.65 -24.13 20.29
C ARG A 54 -0.20 -23.89 20.71
N ALA A 55 0.71 -23.66 19.76
CA ALA A 55 2.14 -23.49 20.05
C ALA A 55 2.49 -22.30 20.94
N GLY A 56 1.54 -21.41 21.22
CA GLY A 56 1.74 -20.22 22.02
C GLY A 56 2.54 -19.13 21.28
N VAL A 57 2.72 -18.00 21.94
CA VAL A 57 3.49 -16.87 21.44
C VAL A 57 4.44 -16.33 22.51
N MET A 58 5.59 -15.84 22.08
CA MET A 58 6.51 -15.12 22.97
C MET A 58 6.19 -13.64 22.98
N VAL A 59 5.63 -13.12 24.05
CA VAL A 59 5.33 -11.70 24.24
C VAL A 59 6.30 -11.10 25.25
N LYS A 60 7.16 -10.17 24.82
CA LYS A 60 8.15 -9.51 25.68
C LYS A 60 9.02 -10.49 26.52
N GLY A 61 9.36 -11.64 25.92
CA GLY A 61 10.20 -12.66 26.56
C GLY A 61 9.44 -13.61 27.50
N LYS A 62 8.12 -13.51 27.59
CA LYS A 62 7.27 -14.46 28.33
C LYS A 62 6.46 -15.30 27.32
N TYR A 63 6.38 -16.59 27.61
CA TYR A 63 5.53 -17.50 26.86
C TYR A 63 4.07 -17.35 27.29
N GLU A 64 3.17 -17.20 26.31
CA GLU A 64 1.72 -17.15 26.52
C GLU A 64 1.07 -18.25 25.68
N GLU A 65 0.27 -19.09 26.30
CA GLU A 65 -0.53 -20.10 25.59
C GLU A 65 -1.60 -19.42 24.74
N THR A 66 -1.86 -19.98 23.55
CA THR A 66 -2.92 -19.50 22.66
C THR A 66 -4.04 -20.53 22.58
N THR A 67 -5.21 -20.19 23.12
CA THR A 67 -6.44 -20.98 23.02
C THR A 67 -7.39 -20.43 21.95
N ILE A 68 -7.15 -19.21 21.49
CA ILE A 68 -7.91 -18.50 20.48
C ILE A 68 -6.94 -17.79 19.53
N GLY A 69 -7.38 -17.54 18.32
CA GLY A 69 -6.60 -16.83 17.31
C GLY A 69 -5.67 -17.73 16.50
N THR A 70 -5.02 -17.09 15.54
CA THR A 70 -3.94 -17.68 14.72
C THR A 70 -2.68 -16.85 14.90
N PRO A 71 -1.47 -17.45 14.98
CA PRO A 71 -0.23 -16.72 15.20
C PRO A 71 0.00 -15.63 14.14
N GLN A 72 0.12 -14.35 14.56
CA GLN A 72 0.42 -13.26 13.63
C GLN A 72 1.82 -13.45 13.03
N GLY A 73 1.91 -13.40 11.68
CA GLY A 73 3.16 -13.66 10.97
C GLY A 73 3.53 -15.14 10.81
N GLY A 74 2.70 -16.06 11.28
CA GLY A 74 2.87 -17.49 11.06
C GLY A 74 2.59 -17.88 9.60
N ASN A 75 3.35 -18.85 9.07
CA ASN A 75 3.27 -19.22 7.66
C ASN A 75 1.90 -19.80 7.24
N LEU A 76 1.20 -20.49 8.14
CA LEU A 76 -0.13 -21.08 7.88
C LEU A 76 -1.28 -20.10 8.13
N SER A 77 -1.07 -19.05 8.90
CA SER A 77 -2.15 -18.13 9.32
C SER A 77 -2.94 -17.53 8.14
N PRO A 78 -2.34 -17.11 7.01
CA PRO A 78 -3.10 -16.60 5.86
C PRO A 78 -3.99 -17.69 5.21
N LEU A 79 -3.52 -18.93 5.15
CA LEU A 79 -4.31 -20.06 4.62
C LEU A 79 -5.49 -20.39 5.53
N LEU A 80 -5.23 -20.53 6.83
CA LEU A 80 -6.25 -20.84 7.84
C LEU A 80 -7.31 -19.73 7.89
N SER A 81 -6.89 -18.47 7.79
CA SER A 81 -7.78 -17.31 7.69
C SER A 81 -8.69 -17.39 6.48
N ASN A 82 -8.16 -17.78 5.32
CA ASN A 82 -8.97 -17.93 4.13
C ASN A 82 -9.94 -19.11 4.23
N ILE A 83 -9.57 -20.21 4.90
CA ILE A 83 -10.49 -21.33 5.17
C ILE A 83 -11.67 -20.85 6.02
N MET A 84 -11.41 -20.09 7.08
CA MET A 84 -12.44 -19.52 7.95
C MET A 84 -13.38 -18.56 7.21
N LEU A 85 -12.81 -17.63 6.44
CA LEU A 85 -13.56 -16.59 5.73
C LEU A 85 -14.21 -17.08 4.44
N ASN A 86 -13.84 -18.26 3.92
CA ASN A 86 -14.54 -18.88 2.79
C ASN A 86 -16.03 -19.18 3.10
N GLU A 87 -16.37 -19.42 4.36
CA GLU A 87 -17.78 -19.56 4.76
C GLU A 87 -18.54 -18.23 4.60
N LEU A 88 -17.88 -17.08 4.83
CA LEU A 88 -18.45 -15.75 4.51
C LEU A 88 -18.61 -15.58 3.01
N ASP A 89 -17.61 -15.97 2.22
CA ASP A 89 -17.69 -15.86 0.77
C ASP A 89 -18.90 -16.65 0.23
N LYS A 90 -19.07 -17.91 0.66
CA LYS A 90 -20.23 -18.75 0.28
C LYS A 90 -21.58 -18.11 0.68
N GLU A 91 -21.65 -17.52 1.85
CA GLU A 91 -22.88 -16.84 2.31
C GLU A 91 -23.20 -15.61 1.46
N LEU A 92 -22.19 -14.81 1.13
CA LEU A 92 -22.36 -13.63 0.27
C LEU A 92 -22.78 -14.02 -1.15
N GLU A 93 -22.19 -15.11 -1.69
CA GLU A 93 -22.57 -15.69 -2.98
C GLU A 93 -24.00 -16.23 -2.97
N ALA A 94 -24.38 -16.98 -1.93
CA ALA A 94 -25.74 -17.52 -1.77
C ALA A 94 -26.81 -16.43 -1.69
N ARG A 95 -26.46 -15.24 -1.17
CA ARG A 95 -27.31 -14.06 -1.16
C ARG A 95 -27.32 -13.28 -2.47
N GLY A 96 -26.53 -13.68 -3.48
CA GLY A 96 -26.37 -12.96 -4.74
C GLY A 96 -25.75 -11.57 -4.56
N LEU A 97 -24.92 -11.35 -3.53
CA LEU A 97 -24.27 -10.08 -3.26
C LEU A 97 -22.99 -9.92 -4.08
N HIS A 98 -22.77 -8.71 -4.58
CA HIS A 98 -21.54 -8.34 -5.26
C HIS A 98 -20.49 -7.92 -4.23
N PHE A 99 -19.44 -8.70 -4.09
CA PHE A 99 -18.40 -8.43 -3.11
C PHE A 99 -16.99 -8.68 -3.66
N VAL A 100 -16.03 -8.12 -2.97
CA VAL A 100 -14.60 -8.40 -3.14
C VAL A 100 -13.97 -8.53 -1.76
N ARG A 101 -13.20 -9.59 -1.56
CA ARG A 101 -12.47 -9.81 -0.30
C ARG A 101 -10.98 -10.00 -0.57
N TYR A 102 -10.16 -9.44 0.27
CA TYR A 102 -8.73 -9.69 0.32
C TYR A 102 -8.30 -9.84 1.78
N ALA A 103 -7.98 -11.07 2.16
CA ALA A 103 -7.81 -11.48 3.56
C ALA A 103 -9.07 -11.13 4.38
N ASP A 104 -8.93 -10.33 5.43
CA ASP A 104 -10.01 -9.84 6.30
C ASP A 104 -10.73 -8.59 5.78
N ASP A 105 -10.15 -7.88 4.81
CA ASP A 105 -10.77 -6.70 4.18
C ASP A 105 -11.89 -7.12 3.21
N CYS A 106 -13.16 -6.94 3.57
CA CYS A 106 -14.32 -7.30 2.77
C CYS A 106 -15.15 -6.07 2.35
N ILE A 107 -15.36 -5.91 1.05
CA ILE A 107 -16.15 -4.84 0.45
C ILE A 107 -17.33 -5.45 -0.27
N ILE A 108 -18.55 -5.04 0.10
CA ILE A 108 -19.79 -5.43 -0.58
C ILE A 108 -20.35 -4.20 -1.29
N THR A 109 -20.82 -4.37 -2.51
CA THR A 109 -21.38 -3.26 -3.32
C THR A 109 -22.86 -3.50 -3.58
N VAL A 110 -23.66 -2.45 -3.43
CA VAL A 110 -25.11 -2.49 -3.63
C VAL A 110 -25.62 -1.23 -4.33
N ALA A 111 -26.84 -1.29 -4.85
CA ALA A 111 -27.41 -0.22 -5.67
C ALA A 111 -27.95 0.97 -4.85
N SER A 112 -28.38 0.78 -3.60
CA SER A 112 -29.01 1.83 -2.80
C SER A 112 -28.51 1.91 -1.38
N SER A 113 -28.69 3.08 -0.73
CA SER A 113 -28.31 3.30 0.68
C SER A 113 -29.11 2.41 1.64
N ALA A 114 -30.40 2.24 1.38
CA ALA A 114 -31.26 1.37 2.20
C ALA A 114 -30.79 -0.09 2.12
N ALA A 115 -30.43 -0.57 0.95
CA ALA A 115 -29.85 -1.90 0.75
C ALA A 115 -28.51 -2.03 1.50
N ALA A 116 -27.64 -1.00 1.45
CA ALA A 116 -26.35 -1.03 2.13
C ALA A 116 -26.50 -1.15 3.65
N ASN A 117 -27.39 -0.39 4.27
CA ASN A 117 -27.64 -0.47 5.71
C ASN A 117 -28.22 -1.84 6.12
N ARG A 118 -29.16 -2.37 5.32
CA ARG A 118 -29.73 -3.70 5.56
C ARG A 118 -28.67 -4.80 5.44
N VAL A 119 -27.82 -4.74 4.39
CA VAL A 119 -26.73 -5.70 4.18
C VAL A 119 -25.69 -5.60 5.31
N MET A 120 -25.31 -4.39 5.72
CA MET A 120 -24.40 -4.18 6.86
C MET A 120 -24.94 -4.90 8.10
N HIS A 121 -26.19 -4.67 8.48
CA HIS A 121 -26.80 -5.27 9.67
C HIS A 121 -26.89 -6.80 9.56
N THR A 122 -27.39 -7.32 8.45
CA THR A 122 -27.63 -8.76 8.29
C THR A 122 -26.33 -9.56 8.15
N VAL A 123 -25.32 -9.01 7.46
CA VAL A 123 -24.01 -9.67 7.31
C VAL A 123 -23.23 -9.61 8.62
N THR A 124 -23.23 -8.47 9.32
CA THR A 124 -22.62 -8.37 10.66
C THR A 124 -23.21 -9.40 11.62
N SER A 125 -24.53 -9.47 11.74
CA SER A 125 -25.20 -10.46 12.59
C SER A 125 -24.89 -11.91 12.19
N TRP A 126 -24.71 -12.17 10.90
CA TRP A 126 -24.35 -13.50 10.43
C TRP A 126 -22.90 -13.85 10.80
N ILE A 127 -21.95 -12.93 10.61
CA ILE A 127 -20.54 -13.10 10.97
C ILE A 127 -20.42 -13.41 12.47
N GLU A 128 -21.08 -12.65 13.32
CA GLU A 128 -21.02 -12.80 14.76
C GLU A 128 -21.64 -14.13 15.24
N ARG A 129 -22.79 -14.49 14.69
CA ARG A 129 -23.46 -15.75 15.08
C ARG A 129 -22.84 -17.00 14.47
N LYS A 130 -22.48 -16.97 13.18
CA LYS A 130 -22.02 -18.14 12.44
C LYS A 130 -20.52 -18.34 12.49
N LEU A 131 -19.73 -17.26 12.47
CA LEU A 131 -18.27 -17.35 12.52
C LEU A 131 -17.70 -17.11 13.91
N SER A 132 -18.52 -16.58 14.84
CA SER A 132 -18.07 -16.16 16.17
C SER A 132 -16.93 -15.15 16.12
N LEU A 133 -16.93 -14.31 15.06
CA LEU A 133 -16.00 -13.22 14.86
C LEU A 133 -16.68 -11.90 15.17
N LYS A 134 -15.96 -10.94 15.74
CA LYS A 134 -16.49 -9.60 16.01
C LYS A 134 -16.26 -8.67 14.85
N VAL A 135 -17.28 -7.92 14.46
CA VAL A 135 -17.18 -6.83 13.49
C VAL A 135 -16.82 -5.53 14.22
N ASN A 136 -15.83 -4.82 13.72
CA ASN A 136 -15.40 -3.54 14.28
C ASN A 136 -16.40 -2.44 13.92
N ALA A 137 -17.28 -2.09 14.86
CA ALA A 137 -18.35 -1.11 14.65
C ALA A 137 -17.83 0.31 14.33
N THR A 138 -16.62 0.67 14.77
CA THR A 138 -16.06 2.00 14.52
C THR A 138 -15.41 2.14 13.15
N LYS A 139 -14.92 1.05 12.59
CA LYS A 139 -14.27 1.05 11.27
C LYS A 139 -15.20 0.60 10.15
N SER A 140 -16.10 -0.34 10.44
CA SER A 140 -17.11 -0.78 9.47
C SER A 140 -18.09 0.35 9.17
N LYS A 141 -18.37 0.57 7.89
CA LYS A 141 -19.20 1.71 7.47
C LYS A 141 -19.87 1.50 6.13
N VAL A 142 -20.99 2.16 5.95
CA VAL A 142 -21.58 2.38 4.64
C VAL A 142 -21.02 3.67 4.05
N THR A 143 -20.49 3.61 2.83
CA THR A 143 -19.81 4.75 2.21
C THR A 143 -20.05 4.82 0.71
N LYS A 144 -19.63 5.92 0.09
CA LYS A 144 -19.56 6.11 -1.37
C LYS A 144 -18.17 5.74 -1.89
N PRO A 145 -18.02 5.31 -3.18
CA PRO A 145 -16.73 4.95 -3.75
C PRO A 145 -15.67 6.05 -3.65
N THR A 146 -16.08 7.32 -3.73
CA THR A 146 -15.17 8.47 -3.62
C THR A 146 -14.49 8.61 -2.25
N LYS A 147 -15.09 8.04 -1.20
CA LYS A 147 -14.55 8.05 0.18
C LYS A 147 -13.91 6.71 0.54
N LEU A 148 -14.01 5.70 -0.34
CA LEU A 148 -13.43 4.39 -0.11
C LEU A 148 -11.92 4.42 -0.30
N LYS A 149 -11.23 3.75 0.63
CA LYS A 149 -9.83 3.37 0.48
C LYS A 149 -9.76 1.84 0.60
N TYR A 150 -9.42 1.18 -0.50
CA TYR A 150 -9.30 -0.28 -0.51
C TYR A 150 -7.97 -0.70 -1.13
N LEU A 151 -7.20 -1.52 -0.43
CA LEU A 151 -5.86 -1.97 -0.83
C LEU A 151 -4.93 -0.82 -1.28
N GLY A 152 -5.04 0.34 -0.62
CA GLY A 152 -4.26 1.53 -0.96
C GLY A 152 -4.74 2.31 -2.18
N PHE A 153 -5.80 1.87 -2.85
CA PHE A 153 -6.46 2.60 -3.95
C PHE A 153 -7.61 3.46 -3.43
N GLY A 154 -7.87 4.55 -4.13
CA GLY A 154 -9.09 5.34 -4.08
C GLY A 154 -9.80 5.27 -5.43
N PHE A 155 -11.06 5.69 -5.47
CA PHE A 155 -11.92 5.57 -6.64
C PHE A 155 -12.48 6.93 -7.04
N VAL A 156 -12.53 7.19 -8.34
CA VAL A 156 -13.09 8.45 -8.89
C VAL A 156 -13.93 8.16 -10.11
N LYS A 157 -14.94 8.97 -10.35
CA LYS A 157 -15.73 8.90 -11.57
C LYS A 157 -15.21 9.93 -12.57
N MET A 158 -14.77 9.48 -13.73
CA MET A 158 -14.28 10.32 -14.83
C MET A 158 -14.95 9.90 -16.14
N ASN A 159 -15.47 10.87 -16.88
CA ASN A 159 -16.17 10.61 -18.15
C ASN A 159 -17.25 9.51 -18.04
N GLY A 160 -18.02 9.55 -16.95
CA GLY A 160 -19.08 8.58 -16.70
C GLY A 160 -18.63 7.22 -16.12
N LYS A 161 -17.34 6.89 -16.13
CA LYS A 161 -16.79 5.61 -15.65
C LYS A 161 -16.01 5.75 -14.34
N TRP A 162 -16.11 4.72 -13.51
CA TRP A 162 -15.30 4.61 -12.29
C TRP A 162 -13.90 4.09 -12.62
N GLU A 163 -12.92 4.74 -12.04
CA GLU A 163 -11.51 4.43 -12.21
C GLU A 163 -10.80 4.38 -10.87
N ALA A 164 -9.84 3.46 -10.74
CA ALA A 164 -8.95 3.40 -9.58
C ALA A 164 -7.77 4.35 -9.75
N ARG A 165 -7.30 4.90 -8.64
CA ARG A 165 -6.06 5.66 -8.55
C ARG A 165 -5.38 5.38 -7.21
N PRO A 166 -4.07 5.59 -7.06
CA PRO A 166 -3.43 5.52 -5.75
C PRO A 166 -4.12 6.48 -4.77
N HIS A 167 -4.49 5.99 -3.59
CA HIS A 167 -5.06 6.83 -2.55
C HIS A 167 -4.04 7.87 -2.05
N LYS A 168 -4.50 9.02 -1.57
CA LYS A 168 -3.67 10.11 -1.06
C LYS A 168 -2.64 9.64 -0.01
N ASP A 169 -3.05 8.77 0.90
CA ASP A 169 -2.15 8.21 1.93
C ASP A 169 -1.04 7.35 1.32
N SER A 170 -1.34 6.59 0.27
CA SER A 170 -0.37 5.77 -0.44
C SER A 170 0.67 6.62 -1.16
N ILE A 171 0.22 7.73 -1.77
CA ILE A 171 1.09 8.73 -2.39
C ILE A 171 1.98 9.38 -1.32
N ASN A 172 1.40 9.87 -0.22
CA ASN A 172 2.13 10.51 0.87
C ASN A 172 3.17 9.57 1.52
N ARG A 173 2.84 8.26 1.64
CA ARG A 173 3.77 7.23 2.13
C ARG A 173 4.92 7.02 1.17
N PHE A 174 4.65 6.98 -0.12
CA PHE A 174 5.66 6.86 -1.16
C PHE A 174 6.59 8.08 -1.18
N GLU A 175 6.05 9.29 -1.19
CA GLU A 175 6.83 10.54 -1.13
C GLU A 175 7.71 10.60 0.12
N ARG A 176 7.19 10.21 1.29
CA ARG A 176 7.99 10.11 2.52
C ARG A 176 9.16 9.13 2.38
N LYS A 177 8.95 7.97 1.72
CA LYS A 177 9.99 6.99 1.47
C LYS A 177 11.07 7.52 0.52
N LEU A 178 10.66 8.19 -0.57
CA LEU A 178 11.59 8.87 -1.49
C LEU A 178 12.36 9.99 -0.78
N LYS A 179 11.70 10.77 0.10
CA LYS A 179 12.34 11.81 0.90
C LYS A 179 13.44 11.25 1.78
N LYS A 180 13.21 10.11 2.45
CA LYS A 180 14.23 9.43 3.28
C LYS A 180 15.43 8.99 2.42
N LEU A 181 15.21 8.36 1.28
CA LEU A 181 16.27 7.89 0.39
C LEU A 181 17.04 9.02 -0.31
N THR A 182 16.48 10.22 -0.36
CA THR A 182 17.12 11.42 -0.91
C THR A 182 17.55 12.41 0.18
N TYR A 183 17.72 11.94 1.40
CA TYR A 183 18.22 12.80 2.47
C TYR A 183 19.69 13.15 2.21
N ARG A 184 20.01 14.45 2.25
CA ARG A 184 21.34 14.96 1.87
C ARG A 184 22.47 14.52 2.80
N SER A 185 22.13 14.22 4.06
CA SER A 185 23.08 13.74 5.07
C SER A 185 23.20 12.20 5.12
N TRP A 186 22.46 11.49 4.27
CA TRP A 186 22.65 10.04 4.15
C TRP A 186 23.92 9.74 3.37
N SER A 187 24.96 9.34 4.07
CA SER A 187 26.33 9.16 3.57
C SER A 187 26.49 7.83 2.83
N VAL A 188 25.87 7.72 1.65
CA VAL A 188 26.01 6.56 0.76
C VAL A 188 26.45 7.00 -0.65
N SER A 189 27.00 6.07 -1.42
CA SER A 189 27.33 6.33 -2.83
C SER A 189 26.08 6.69 -3.64
N MET A 190 26.28 7.42 -4.75
CA MET A 190 25.17 7.77 -5.64
C MET A 190 24.55 6.52 -6.26
N ASP A 191 25.38 5.53 -6.63
CA ASP A 191 24.91 4.29 -7.27
C ASP A 191 24.06 3.46 -6.34
N TYR A 192 24.47 3.31 -5.07
CA TYR A 192 23.64 2.65 -4.04
C TYR A 192 22.34 3.39 -3.82
N ARG A 193 22.37 4.73 -3.77
CA ARG A 193 21.15 5.55 -3.64
C ARG A 193 20.17 5.34 -4.79
N ILE A 194 20.69 5.33 -6.02
CA ILE A 194 19.90 5.09 -7.24
C ILE A 194 19.34 3.68 -7.23
N LEU A 195 20.12 2.68 -6.86
CA LEU A 195 19.65 1.30 -6.69
C LEU A 195 18.44 1.22 -5.75
N ARG A 196 18.56 1.81 -4.55
CA ARG A 196 17.50 1.81 -3.55
C ARG A 196 16.26 2.58 -4.01
N LEU A 197 16.44 3.72 -4.68
CA LEU A 197 15.35 4.49 -5.28
C LEU A 197 14.61 3.65 -6.32
N ASN A 198 15.34 3.01 -7.23
CA ASN A 198 14.77 2.19 -8.30
C ASN A 198 13.95 1.01 -7.74
N GLN A 199 14.44 0.33 -6.70
CA GLN A 199 13.69 -0.73 -6.03
C GLN A 199 12.34 -0.24 -5.52
N VAL A 200 12.33 0.92 -4.84
CA VAL A 200 11.11 1.49 -4.28
C VAL A 200 10.16 2.00 -5.37
N ILE A 201 10.70 2.66 -6.40
CA ILE A 201 9.90 3.20 -7.52
C ILE A 201 9.27 2.06 -8.32
N ARG A 202 10.05 1.04 -8.71
CA ARG A 202 9.53 -0.14 -9.45
C ARG A 202 8.44 -0.88 -8.67
N GLY A 203 8.69 -1.16 -7.38
CA GLY A 203 7.70 -1.84 -6.54
C GLY A 203 6.39 -1.07 -6.44
N TRP A 204 6.48 0.27 -6.27
CA TRP A 204 5.29 1.11 -6.18
C TRP A 204 4.54 1.21 -7.52
N ILE A 205 5.23 1.42 -8.63
CA ILE A 205 4.63 1.48 -9.98
C ILE A 205 3.97 0.14 -10.32
N ASN A 206 4.65 -0.99 -10.09
CA ASN A 206 4.12 -2.32 -10.39
C ASN A 206 2.84 -2.62 -9.59
N TYR A 207 2.79 -2.19 -8.33
CA TYR A 207 1.60 -2.38 -7.49
C TYR A 207 0.42 -1.53 -7.98
N PHE A 208 0.65 -0.26 -8.29
CA PHE A 208 -0.41 0.68 -8.65
C PHE A 208 -0.70 0.80 -10.15
N ARG A 209 -0.02 0.02 -11.01
CA ARG A 209 -0.15 0.11 -12.48
C ARG A 209 -1.57 -0.08 -13.02
N ILE A 210 -2.44 -0.74 -12.25
CA ILE A 210 -3.86 -0.94 -12.58
C ILE A 210 -4.61 0.40 -12.51
N GLY A 211 -4.16 1.32 -11.68
CA GLY A 211 -4.80 2.61 -11.47
C GLY A 211 -4.20 3.73 -12.30
N LYS A 212 -4.99 4.77 -12.58
CA LYS A 212 -4.51 5.98 -13.25
C LYS A 212 -3.61 6.80 -12.33
N MET A 213 -2.32 6.89 -12.64
CA MET A 213 -1.32 7.56 -11.80
C MET A 213 -0.46 8.58 -12.54
N LYS A 214 -0.63 8.77 -13.87
CA LYS A 214 0.24 9.62 -14.71
C LYS A 214 0.49 11.01 -14.11
N GLN A 215 -0.58 11.72 -13.70
CA GLN A 215 -0.45 13.07 -13.13
C GLN A 215 0.33 13.09 -11.82
N ASN A 216 0.08 12.10 -10.94
CA ASN A 216 0.80 11.98 -9.68
C ASN A 216 2.28 11.68 -9.91
N MET A 217 2.60 10.76 -10.84
CA MET A 217 3.97 10.41 -11.19
C MET A 217 4.74 11.60 -11.74
N THR A 218 4.14 12.42 -12.60
CA THR A 218 4.78 13.65 -13.12
C THR A 218 5.16 14.61 -12.00
N LYS A 219 4.29 14.79 -11.00
CA LYS A 219 4.56 15.67 -9.84
C LYS A 219 5.69 15.10 -8.97
N ILE A 220 5.60 13.79 -8.67
CA ILE A 220 6.58 13.09 -7.83
C ILE A 220 7.96 13.08 -8.50
N ASP A 221 8.03 12.80 -9.80
CA ASP A 221 9.26 12.81 -10.58
C ASP A 221 9.92 14.20 -10.60
N LYS A 222 9.15 15.28 -10.79
CA LYS A 222 9.66 16.64 -10.68
C LYS A 222 10.24 16.94 -9.30
N HIS A 223 9.57 16.47 -8.25
CA HIS A 223 10.05 16.63 -6.87
C HIS A 223 11.31 15.81 -6.63
N LEU A 224 11.35 14.55 -7.08
CA LEU A 224 12.50 13.66 -6.96
C LEU A 224 13.74 14.24 -7.65
N ARG A 225 13.61 14.76 -8.88
CA ARG A 225 14.72 15.45 -9.58
C ARG A 225 15.28 16.61 -8.77
N ASN A 226 14.40 17.44 -8.20
CA ASN A 226 14.86 18.54 -7.36
C ASN A 226 15.66 18.04 -6.14
N ARG A 227 15.19 16.98 -5.49
CA ARG A 227 15.90 16.37 -4.36
C ARG A 227 17.24 15.73 -4.79
N MET A 228 17.31 15.11 -5.95
CA MET A 228 18.57 14.57 -6.49
C MET A 228 19.58 15.67 -6.77
N ARG A 229 19.15 16.83 -7.26
CA ARG A 229 20.02 18.02 -7.41
C ARG A 229 20.62 18.46 -6.10
N ILE A 230 19.80 18.49 -5.02
CA ILE A 230 20.27 18.81 -3.66
C ILE A 230 21.34 17.81 -3.20
N VAL A 231 21.12 16.52 -3.41
CA VAL A 231 22.10 15.47 -3.05
C VAL A 231 23.40 15.65 -3.82
N ILE A 232 23.33 15.83 -5.14
CA ILE A 232 24.50 16.05 -6.00
C ILE A 232 25.26 17.29 -5.57
N TRP A 233 24.54 18.40 -5.29
CA TRP A 233 25.13 19.63 -4.81
C TRP A 233 25.88 19.46 -3.49
N LYS A 234 25.34 18.69 -2.58
CA LYS A 234 26.02 18.37 -1.30
C LYS A 234 27.25 17.50 -1.52
N GLN A 235 27.23 16.56 -2.47
CA GLN A 235 28.38 15.71 -2.80
C GLN A 235 29.51 16.52 -3.48
N TRP A 236 29.17 17.59 -4.19
CA TRP A 236 30.17 18.52 -4.72
C TRP A 236 30.61 19.50 -3.64
N LYS A 237 31.39 19.04 -2.68
CA LYS A 237 31.70 19.73 -1.42
C LYS A 237 32.31 21.13 -1.59
N THR A 238 33.16 21.36 -2.61
CA THR A 238 33.90 22.59 -2.80
C THR A 238 33.37 23.39 -4.00
N SER A 239 33.54 24.72 -3.98
CA SER A 239 33.18 25.59 -5.11
C SER A 239 33.88 25.20 -6.40
N LYS A 240 35.15 24.79 -6.33
CA LYS A 240 35.91 24.27 -7.48
C LYS A 240 35.23 23.05 -8.09
N LYS A 241 34.82 22.07 -7.25
CA LYS A 241 34.15 20.83 -7.71
C LYS A 241 32.73 21.13 -8.23
N ARG A 242 32.01 22.04 -7.63
CA ARG A 242 30.69 22.52 -8.12
C ARG A 242 30.82 23.17 -9.50
N MET A 243 31.78 24.06 -9.66
CA MET A 243 32.06 24.72 -10.92
C MET A 243 32.43 23.71 -12.01
N TRP A 244 33.37 22.82 -11.72
CA TRP A 244 33.78 21.75 -12.64
C TRP A 244 32.59 20.85 -13.05
N GLY A 245 31.75 20.45 -12.08
CA GLY A 245 30.58 19.63 -12.36
C GLY A 245 29.56 20.33 -13.26
N LEU A 246 29.31 21.62 -13.07
CA LEU A 246 28.42 22.43 -13.90
C LEU A 246 28.97 22.61 -15.32
N ARG A 247 30.27 22.90 -15.46
CA ARG A 247 30.94 22.98 -16.76
C ARG A 247 30.83 21.67 -17.53
N LYS A 248 31.06 20.52 -16.87
CA LYS A 248 30.89 19.18 -17.47
C LYS A 248 29.47 18.90 -17.96
N LEU A 249 28.48 19.58 -17.39
CA LEU A 249 27.08 19.51 -17.83
C LEU A 249 26.75 20.50 -18.95
N GLY A 250 27.74 21.23 -19.48
CA GLY A 250 27.56 22.22 -20.54
C GLY A 250 26.86 23.50 -20.04
N VAL A 251 27.00 23.84 -18.74
CA VAL A 251 26.47 25.08 -18.18
C VAL A 251 27.42 26.25 -18.52
N PRO A 252 26.93 27.35 -19.10
CA PRO A 252 27.74 28.55 -19.34
C PRO A 252 28.40 29.07 -18.05
N GLU A 253 29.59 29.63 -18.19
CA GLU A 253 30.43 30.06 -17.05
C GLU A 253 29.69 31.05 -16.08
N TRP A 254 29.03 32.05 -16.65
CA TRP A 254 28.29 33.05 -15.86
C TRP A 254 27.15 32.39 -15.04
N MET A 255 26.43 31.45 -15.63
CA MET A 255 25.35 30.72 -14.99
C MET A 255 25.89 29.75 -13.90
N ALA A 256 27.05 29.15 -14.17
CA ALA A 256 27.72 28.28 -13.19
C ALA A 256 28.17 29.10 -11.97
N ARG A 257 28.78 30.27 -12.16
CA ARG A 257 29.18 31.20 -11.08
C ARG A 257 27.99 31.64 -10.24
N GLN A 258 26.87 32.02 -10.87
CA GLN A 258 25.64 32.38 -10.18
C GLN A 258 25.13 31.19 -9.29
N SER A 259 25.15 29.98 -9.84
CA SER A 259 24.71 28.79 -9.09
C SER A 259 25.64 28.47 -7.91
N VAL A 260 26.95 28.62 -8.07
CA VAL A 260 27.96 28.37 -7.02
C VAL A 260 27.84 29.36 -5.86
N GLY A 261 27.34 30.57 -6.09
CA GLY A 261 27.07 31.55 -5.03
C GLY A 261 26.06 31.09 -3.97
N PHE A 262 25.20 30.12 -4.29
CA PHE A 262 24.27 29.50 -3.35
C PHE A 262 24.90 28.39 -2.48
N THR A 263 26.06 28.61 -1.92
CA THR A 263 26.88 27.64 -1.19
C THR A 263 26.10 26.63 -0.35
N ASP A 264 25.52 27.04 0.78
CA ASP A 264 24.79 26.16 1.72
C ASP A 264 23.28 26.27 1.60
N HIS A 265 22.79 27.10 0.70
CA HIS A 265 21.37 27.25 0.39
C HIS A 265 20.91 26.18 -0.63
N TYR A 266 21.00 24.91 -0.26
CA TYR A 266 20.79 23.74 -1.14
C TYR A 266 19.47 23.75 -1.92
N GLN A 267 18.38 24.24 -1.30
CA GLN A 267 17.07 24.33 -1.94
C GLN A 267 17.05 25.42 -3.04
N ALA A 268 17.68 26.56 -2.77
CA ALA A 268 17.81 27.64 -3.75
C ALA A 268 18.75 27.20 -4.89
N ALA A 269 19.90 26.63 -4.56
CA ALA A 269 20.84 26.07 -5.53
C ALA A 269 20.16 25.11 -6.51
N ALA A 270 19.39 24.15 -6.01
CA ALA A 270 18.71 23.13 -6.83
C ALA A 270 17.69 23.74 -7.82
N LYS A 271 17.22 24.98 -7.59
CA LYS A 271 16.30 25.71 -8.45
C LYS A 271 16.99 26.61 -9.47
N THR A 272 18.30 26.81 -9.36
CA THR A 272 19.07 27.63 -10.31
C THR A 272 19.03 27.06 -11.73
N ALA A 273 19.18 27.91 -12.72
CA ALA A 273 19.23 27.49 -14.12
C ALA A 273 20.36 26.49 -14.37
N GLY A 274 21.54 26.67 -13.73
CA GLY A 274 22.67 25.76 -13.82
C GLY A 274 22.35 24.35 -13.32
N LEU A 275 21.76 24.20 -12.11
CA LEU A 275 21.42 22.87 -11.60
C LEU A 275 20.21 22.23 -12.31
N ARG A 276 19.32 23.03 -12.91
CA ARG A 276 18.24 22.50 -13.75
C ARG A 276 18.74 21.75 -14.98
N LYS A 277 19.96 21.97 -15.41
CA LYS A 277 20.63 21.16 -16.45
C LYS A 277 20.86 19.70 -16.03
N ILE A 278 20.75 19.38 -14.72
CA ILE A 278 20.63 17.98 -14.30
C ILE A 278 19.18 17.55 -14.59
N THR A 279 18.98 17.14 -15.82
CA THR A 279 17.68 16.77 -16.38
C THR A 279 17.33 15.31 -16.05
N LYS A 280 16.16 14.87 -16.49
CA LYS A 280 15.69 13.49 -16.42
C LYS A 280 16.66 12.55 -17.15
N GLU A 281 17.10 12.94 -18.34
CA GLU A 281 17.97 12.18 -19.23
C GLU A 281 19.36 11.96 -18.59
N ILE A 282 19.90 12.98 -17.93
CA ILE A 282 21.17 12.88 -17.21
C ILE A 282 21.08 11.93 -16.01
N LEU A 283 19.97 11.97 -15.27
CA LEU A 283 19.75 11.05 -14.16
C LEU A 283 19.48 9.62 -14.67
N ALA A 284 18.79 9.47 -15.81
CA ALA A 284 18.57 8.19 -16.46
C ALA A 284 19.88 7.54 -16.96
N LYS A 285 20.80 8.34 -17.54
CA LYS A 285 22.16 7.86 -17.89
C LYS A 285 22.94 7.33 -16.69
N ARG A 286 22.62 7.78 -15.48
CA ARG A 286 23.16 7.23 -14.22
C ARG A 286 22.35 6.06 -13.66
N GLY A 287 21.32 5.61 -14.38
CA GLY A 287 20.49 4.47 -14.03
C GLY A 287 19.26 4.79 -13.19
N LEU A 288 18.90 6.07 -12.92
CA LEU A 288 17.68 6.41 -12.21
C LEU A 288 16.45 6.26 -13.12
N ILE A 289 15.51 5.43 -12.68
CA ILE A 289 14.19 5.30 -13.32
C ILE A 289 13.36 6.53 -13.00
N SER A 290 12.71 7.09 -13.98
CA SER A 290 11.84 8.25 -13.83
C SER A 290 10.69 8.23 -14.86
#